data_4e00f8ac2d302e51799bbabde8b163da
#
_entry.id   4e00f8ac2d302e51799bbabde8b163da
#
_cell.length_a   1.000
_cell.length_b   1.000
_cell.length_c   1.000
_cell.angle_alpha   90.00
_cell.angle_beta   90.00
_cell.angle_gamma   90.00
#
_symmetry.space_group_name_H-M   'P 1'
#
loop_
_entity.id
_entity.type
_entity.pdbx_description
1 polymer ?
#
loop_
_entity_poly.entity_id
_entity_poly.type
_entity_poly.pdbx_seq_one_letter_code
_entity_poly.pdbx_strand_id
1 'polypeptide(L)'
;MEIAKTVRLYDQDAYATKFEAEVLACEEVEKKEGKVYQVWLDQTLFFPEEGGQSPDMGTIDGIKVLDVQIKDEVITHTLAAPLAVGTMVKGVVDWKHRFYNMQQHSGEHIFSGIVHNRFGYDNVGFHLSDSIVTMDFNGVITAEDIEKIETEVNQAIIENIPVEVSYPTKEEIKVLEYRSKIEIEGQVRIVTIPGYDVCACCAPHVRRTGEIGMLKVMNVQSYKGGVRISILCGFRALEAFRQKADIITKLMAQFSTNQEALVENVTKLKNTNQTMKNQLASAKQELMEYKVAAIPEDSENAILFESDLDTPVVRNVVNGLVEQFTGICAVFVGNDESGYQFIIGSKNKDCRQIAAALREKLSARGGGSDKMIQGSVAASQLQIEELLATL
;
A
#
# COMPACT_ATOMS: atom_id res chain seq x y z
N MET A 1 -40.33 -13.76 1.93
CA MET A 1 -40.94 -13.65 0.56
C MET A 1 -39.92 -14.28 -0.39
N GLU A 2 -40.34 -15.20 -1.26
CA GLU A 2 -39.44 -15.76 -2.25
C GLU A 2 -39.33 -14.74 -3.40
N ILE A 3 -38.15 -14.14 -3.56
CA ILE A 3 -37.88 -13.13 -4.58
C ILE A 3 -37.50 -13.88 -5.88
N ALA A 4 -38.11 -13.50 -6.99
CA ALA A 4 -37.82 -14.09 -8.29
C ALA A 4 -36.39 -13.81 -8.73
N LYS A 5 -35.80 -14.68 -9.55
CA LYS A 5 -34.49 -14.48 -10.17
C LYS A 5 -34.46 -13.17 -10.96
N THR A 6 -33.37 -12.40 -10.80
CA THR A 6 -33.23 -11.12 -11.48
C THR A 6 -32.81 -11.30 -12.93
N VAL A 7 -33.48 -10.66 -13.88
CA VAL A 7 -33.06 -10.66 -15.28
C VAL A 7 -31.80 -9.79 -15.43
N ARG A 8 -30.72 -10.38 -15.95
CA ARG A 8 -29.41 -9.76 -16.12
C ARG A 8 -29.33 -9.05 -17.47
N LEU A 9 -29.72 -7.77 -17.52
CA LEU A 9 -29.69 -6.99 -18.76
C LEU A 9 -28.27 -6.71 -19.27
N TYR A 10 -27.27 -6.68 -18.39
CA TYR A 10 -25.86 -6.52 -18.76
C TYR A 10 -25.30 -7.71 -19.57
N ASP A 11 -25.91 -8.88 -19.50
CA ASP A 11 -25.57 -10.04 -20.35
C ASP A 11 -26.06 -9.85 -21.79
N GLN A 12 -27.13 -9.07 -21.99
CA GLN A 12 -27.70 -8.77 -23.32
C GLN A 12 -26.93 -7.64 -24.00
N ASP A 13 -26.65 -6.56 -23.26
CA ASP A 13 -25.83 -5.44 -23.74
C ASP A 13 -25.01 -4.82 -22.59
N ALA A 14 -23.72 -5.14 -22.56
CA ALA A 14 -22.77 -4.59 -21.59
C ALA A 14 -22.55 -3.07 -21.72
N TYR A 15 -22.97 -2.45 -22.85
CA TYR A 15 -22.83 -1.01 -23.13
C TYR A 15 -24.09 -0.21 -22.79
N ALA A 16 -25.20 -0.87 -22.53
CA ALA A 16 -26.39 -0.19 -22.05
C ALA A 16 -26.13 0.43 -20.66
N THR A 17 -26.56 1.66 -20.48
CA THR A 17 -26.31 2.44 -19.24
C THR A 17 -27.57 2.87 -18.53
N LYS A 18 -28.74 2.71 -19.17
CA LYS A 18 -30.04 3.12 -18.61
C LYS A 18 -31.05 2.00 -18.78
N PHE A 19 -31.86 1.78 -17.78
CA PHE A 19 -32.92 0.79 -17.79
C PHE A 19 -34.06 1.21 -16.89
N GLU A 20 -35.21 0.56 -17.08
CA GLU A 20 -36.37 0.66 -16.18
C GLU A 20 -36.62 -0.71 -15.56
N ALA A 21 -37.03 -0.72 -14.28
CA ALA A 21 -37.29 -1.96 -13.56
C ALA A 21 -38.39 -1.74 -12.50
N GLU A 22 -39.07 -2.82 -12.13
CA GLU A 22 -40.02 -2.83 -11.02
C GLU A 22 -39.32 -3.18 -9.72
N VAL A 23 -39.63 -2.45 -8.65
CA VAL A 23 -39.15 -2.73 -7.30
C VAL A 23 -39.95 -3.89 -6.70
N LEU A 24 -39.32 -5.05 -6.57
CA LEU A 24 -39.94 -6.24 -6.00
C LEU A 24 -39.97 -6.25 -4.47
N ALA A 25 -38.92 -5.72 -3.84
CA ALA A 25 -38.82 -5.61 -2.39
C ALA A 25 -37.83 -4.49 -2.00
N CYS A 26 -38.01 -3.94 -0.78
CA CYS A 26 -37.13 -2.96 -0.18
C CYS A 26 -37.09 -3.18 1.34
N GLU A 27 -35.91 -3.40 1.91
CA GLU A 27 -35.70 -3.66 3.33
C GLU A 27 -34.67 -2.70 3.91
N GLU A 28 -34.97 -2.12 5.09
CA GLU A 28 -34.03 -1.30 5.84
C GLU A 28 -33.04 -2.19 6.58
N VAL A 29 -31.74 -1.89 6.46
CA VAL A 29 -30.65 -2.61 7.14
C VAL A 29 -29.77 -1.62 7.88
N GLU A 30 -29.53 -1.89 9.15
CA GLU A 30 -28.65 -1.07 9.97
C GLU A 30 -27.21 -1.53 9.82
N LYS A 31 -26.33 -0.66 9.34
CA LYS A 31 -24.88 -0.89 9.25
C LYS A 31 -24.16 0.03 10.25
N LYS A 32 -22.87 -0.26 10.53
CA LYS A 32 -22.03 0.57 11.44
C LYS A 32 -21.97 2.05 11.04
N GLU A 33 -22.12 2.34 9.76
CA GLU A 33 -22.02 3.69 9.17
C GLU A 33 -23.38 4.39 9.01
N GLY A 34 -24.47 3.73 9.43
CA GLY A 34 -25.84 4.25 9.34
C GLY A 34 -26.80 3.29 8.63
N LYS A 35 -28.02 3.78 8.37
CA LYS A 35 -29.05 3.02 7.69
C LYS A 35 -28.82 2.97 6.20
N VAL A 36 -28.98 1.78 5.60
CA VAL A 36 -28.97 1.53 4.16
C VAL A 36 -30.20 0.70 3.80
N TYR A 37 -30.52 0.62 2.52
CA TYR A 37 -31.70 -0.09 2.03
C TYR A 37 -31.28 -1.14 1.01
N GLN A 38 -31.66 -2.38 1.25
CA GLN A 38 -31.53 -3.47 0.29
C GLN A 38 -32.75 -3.48 -0.60
N VAL A 39 -32.54 -3.40 -1.91
CA VAL A 39 -33.57 -3.32 -2.93
C VAL A 39 -33.40 -4.43 -3.94
N TRP A 40 -34.48 -5.10 -4.27
CA TRP A 40 -34.55 -6.14 -5.29
C TRP A 40 -35.42 -5.66 -6.45
N LEU A 41 -34.89 -5.83 -7.66
CA LEU A 41 -35.53 -5.45 -8.90
C LEU A 41 -35.84 -6.70 -9.74
N ASP A 42 -36.85 -6.64 -10.61
CA ASP A 42 -37.16 -7.69 -11.57
C ASP A 42 -36.03 -7.88 -12.61
N GLN A 43 -35.35 -6.78 -12.96
CA GLN A 43 -34.23 -6.77 -13.92
C GLN A 43 -33.24 -5.66 -13.58
N THR A 44 -31.98 -5.83 -14.05
CA THR A 44 -30.94 -4.82 -13.79
C THR A 44 -29.83 -4.83 -14.83
N LEU A 45 -29.26 -3.63 -15.10
CA LEU A 45 -27.98 -3.48 -15.80
C LEU A 45 -26.78 -3.48 -14.84
N PHE A 46 -26.97 -3.34 -13.53
CA PHE A 46 -25.85 -3.33 -12.58
C PHE A 46 -25.24 -4.73 -12.47
N PHE A 47 -23.95 -4.85 -12.83
CA PHE A 47 -23.16 -6.04 -12.57
C PHE A 47 -22.88 -6.15 -11.07
N PRO A 48 -23.18 -7.28 -10.42
CA PRO A 48 -22.89 -7.49 -9.01
C PRO A 48 -21.39 -7.79 -8.79
N GLU A 49 -20.94 -7.77 -7.55
CA GLU A 49 -19.64 -8.32 -7.20
C GLU A 49 -19.62 -9.82 -7.48
N GLU A 50 -18.89 -10.22 -8.51
CA GLU A 50 -18.81 -11.61 -8.95
C GLU A 50 -17.49 -11.85 -9.71
N GLY A 51 -16.96 -13.08 -9.67
CA GLY A 51 -15.77 -13.47 -10.44
C GLY A 51 -14.49 -12.69 -10.09
N GLY A 52 -14.42 -12.08 -8.90
CA GLY A 52 -13.28 -11.27 -8.46
C GLY A 52 -13.30 -9.81 -8.94
N GLN A 53 -14.39 -9.39 -9.61
CA GLN A 53 -14.61 -8.00 -10.01
C GLN A 53 -15.55 -7.30 -9.04
N SER A 54 -15.19 -6.05 -8.64
CA SER A 54 -16.06 -5.18 -7.86
C SER A 54 -17.34 -4.81 -8.63
N PRO A 55 -18.45 -4.52 -7.91
CA PRO A 55 -19.75 -4.27 -8.52
C PRO A 55 -19.76 -2.93 -9.29
N ASP A 56 -20.79 -2.79 -10.14
CA ASP A 56 -21.07 -1.50 -10.76
C ASP A 56 -21.59 -0.47 -9.77
N MET A 57 -21.34 0.76 -10.11
CA MET A 57 -21.80 1.94 -9.39
C MET A 57 -22.80 2.73 -10.27
N GLY A 58 -23.59 3.60 -9.63
CA GLY A 58 -24.53 4.43 -10.35
C GLY A 58 -25.69 4.92 -9.47
N THR A 59 -26.86 5.09 -10.05
CA THR A 59 -28.07 5.55 -9.34
C THR A 59 -29.32 4.80 -9.77
N ILE A 60 -30.29 4.65 -8.85
CA ILE A 60 -31.67 4.19 -9.14
C ILE A 60 -32.61 5.32 -8.65
N ASP A 61 -33.39 5.90 -9.55
CA ASP A 61 -34.20 7.11 -9.34
C ASP A 61 -33.40 8.27 -8.68
N GLY A 62 -32.12 8.42 -9.09
CA GLY A 62 -31.22 9.43 -8.54
C GLY A 62 -30.63 9.07 -7.16
N ILE A 63 -31.06 7.98 -6.52
CA ILE A 63 -30.49 7.48 -5.27
C ILE A 63 -29.22 6.69 -5.58
N LYS A 64 -28.12 7.00 -4.88
CA LYS A 64 -26.82 6.36 -5.08
C LYS A 64 -26.89 4.87 -4.74
N VAL A 65 -26.39 4.03 -5.66
CA VAL A 65 -26.08 2.61 -5.44
C VAL A 65 -24.74 2.53 -4.72
N LEU A 66 -24.72 1.91 -3.56
CA LEU A 66 -23.55 1.78 -2.69
C LEU A 66 -22.86 0.43 -2.87
N ASP A 67 -23.63 -0.60 -3.24
CA ASP A 67 -23.13 -1.97 -3.42
C ASP A 67 -24.15 -2.79 -4.21
N VAL A 68 -23.67 -3.79 -4.95
CA VAL A 68 -24.52 -4.75 -5.68
C VAL A 68 -23.96 -6.16 -5.49
N GLN A 69 -24.77 -7.04 -4.91
CA GLN A 69 -24.40 -8.42 -4.58
C GLN A 69 -25.35 -9.40 -5.27
N ILE A 70 -24.87 -10.62 -5.53
CA ILE A 70 -25.68 -11.70 -6.10
C ILE A 70 -25.65 -12.91 -5.19
N LYS A 71 -26.81 -13.52 -5.02
CA LYS A 71 -26.97 -14.81 -4.35
C LYS A 71 -28.13 -15.56 -4.96
N ASP A 72 -27.93 -16.83 -5.30
CA ASP A 72 -28.97 -17.71 -5.87
C ASP A 72 -29.69 -17.08 -7.08
N GLU A 73 -28.93 -16.40 -7.96
CA GLU A 73 -29.41 -15.66 -9.14
C GLU A 73 -30.31 -14.44 -8.82
N VAL A 74 -30.38 -14.02 -7.58
CA VAL A 74 -31.07 -12.80 -7.13
C VAL A 74 -30.08 -11.70 -6.85
N ILE A 75 -30.24 -10.55 -7.51
CA ILE A 75 -29.35 -9.39 -7.35
C ILE A 75 -29.93 -8.42 -6.35
N THR A 76 -29.14 -8.08 -5.33
CA THR A 76 -29.46 -7.14 -4.28
C THR A 76 -28.71 -5.83 -4.48
N HIS A 77 -29.43 -4.71 -4.58
CA HIS A 77 -28.83 -3.38 -4.66
C HIS A 77 -28.88 -2.71 -3.29
N THR A 78 -27.75 -2.27 -2.75
CA THR A 78 -27.69 -1.48 -1.52
C THR A 78 -27.77 0.01 -1.85
N LEU A 79 -28.79 0.69 -1.38
CA LEU A 79 -29.05 2.10 -1.67
C LEU A 79 -28.92 2.99 -0.41
N ALA A 80 -28.67 4.28 -0.62
CA ALA A 80 -28.63 5.28 0.44
C ALA A 80 -30.00 5.73 0.96
N ALA A 81 -31.09 5.43 0.24
CA ALA A 81 -32.46 5.75 0.62
C ALA A 81 -33.44 4.68 0.10
N PRO A 82 -34.66 4.57 0.68
CA PRO A 82 -35.65 3.55 0.30
C PRO A 82 -36.32 3.84 -1.04
N LEU A 83 -36.83 2.79 -1.66
CA LEU A 83 -37.71 2.83 -2.82
C LEU A 83 -39.06 2.17 -2.50
N ALA A 84 -40.12 2.65 -3.13
CA ALA A 84 -41.46 2.10 -2.91
C ALA A 84 -41.66 0.79 -3.68
N VAL A 85 -42.07 -0.25 -3.01
CA VAL A 85 -42.33 -1.57 -3.63
C VAL A 85 -43.50 -1.46 -4.63
N GLY A 86 -43.39 -2.14 -5.76
CA GLY A 86 -44.38 -2.15 -6.85
C GLY A 86 -44.33 -0.91 -7.75
N THR A 87 -43.30 -0.06 -7.61
CA THR A 87 -43.09 1.10 -8.49
C THR A 87 -42.06 0.82 -9.57
N MET A 88 -42.23 1.44 -10.73
CA MET A 88 -41.22 1.47 -11.79
C MET A 88 -40.18 2.52 -11.49
N VAL A 89 -38.91 2.13 -11.54
CA VAL A 89 -37.73 2.98 -11.27
C VAL A 89 -36.79 3.02 -12.46
N LYS A 90 -35.98 4.09 -12.54
CA LYS A 90 -34.96 4.27 -13.59
C LYS A 90 -33.58 4.05 -13.02
N GLY A 91 -32.88 3.02 -13.50
CA GLY A 91 -31.48 2.78 -13.20
C GLY A 91 -30.54 3.45 -14.21
N VAL A 92 -29.45 4.02 -13.69
CA VAL A 92 -28.37 4.62 -14.50
C VAL A 92 -27.04 4.12 -13.97
N VAL A 93 -26.33 3.34 -14.78
CA VAL A 93 -25.00 2.82 -14.46
C VAL A 93 -23.94 3.91 -14.69
N ASP A 94 -22.96 4.03 -13.80
CA ASP A 94 -21.78 4.85 -14.02
C ASP A 94 -20.93 4.23 -15.13
N TRP A 95 -21.09 4.78 -16.33
CA TRP A 95 -20.40 4.29 -17.52
C TRP A 95 -18.88 4.34 -17.38
N LYS A 96 -18.34 5.38 -16.77
CA LYS A 96 -16.90 5.50 -16.58
C LYS A 96 -16.35 4.36 -15.73
N HIS A 97 -17.00 4.06 -14.61
CA HIS A 97 -16.63 2.95 -13.74
C HIS A 97 -16.76 1.59 -14.44
N ARG A 98 -17.92 1.34 -15.09
CA ARG A 98 -18.19 0.13 -15.88
C ARG A 98 -17.13 -0.07 -16.97
N PHE A 99 -16.89 0.94 -17.80
CA PHE A 99 -15.96 0.84 -18.93
C PHE A 99 -14.52 0.62 -18.47
N TYR A 100 -14.11 1.28 -17.38
CA TYR A 100 -12.79 1.06 -16.79
C TYR A 100 -12.63 -0.39 -16.30
N ASN A 101 -13.64 -0.98 -15.66
CA ASN A 101 -13.62 -2.38 -15.27
C ASN A 101 -13.56 -3.30 -16.49
N MET A 102 -14.34 -3.03 -17.54
CA MET A 102 -14.30 -3.79 -18.80
C MET A 102 -12.92 -3.77 -19.45
N GLN A 103 -12.22 -2.61 -19.46
CA GLN A 103 -10.84 -2.50 -19.95
C GLN A 103 -9.88 -3.41 -19.15
N GLN A 104 -9.96 -3.36 -17.81
CA GLN A 104 -9.12 -4.17 -16.94
C GLN A 104 -9.36 -5.67 -17.17
N HIS A 105 -10.62 -6.07 -17.12
CA HIS A 105 -11.01 -7.49 -17.21
C HIS A 105 -10.66 -8.09 -18.57
N SER A 106 -10.93 -7.37 -19.66
CA SER A 106 -10.59 -7.85 -21.00
C SER A 106 -9.06 -7.92 -21.22
N GLY A 107 -8.29 -6.99 -20.64
CA GLY A 107 -6.83 -7.05 -20.66
C GLY A 107 -6.28 -8.23 -19.85
N GLU A 108 -6.88 -8.54 -18.71
CA GLU A 108 -6.58 -9.73 -17.91
C GLU A 108 -6.79 -11.02 -18.71
N HIS A 109 -7.92 -11.15 -19.43
CA HIS A 109 -8.20 -12.31 -20.25
C HIS A 109 -7.10 -12.58 -21.27
N ILE A 110 -6.65 -11.56 -22.02
CA ILE A 110 -5.55 -11.72 -23.01
C ILE A 110 -4.27 -12.15 -22.28
N PHE A 111 -3.93 -11.49 -21.18
CA PHE A 111 -2.72 -11.80 -20.42
C PHE A 111 -2.73 -13.24 -19.89
N SER A 112 -3.83 -13.64 -19.25
CA SER A 112 -3.98 -14.97 -18.67
C SER A 112 -4.04 -16.07 -19.75
N GLY A 113 -4.67 -15.78 -20.89
CA GLY A 113 -4.70 -16.71 -22.04
C GLY A 113 -3.29 -16.95 -22.60
N ILE A 114 -2.48 -15.89 -22.80
CA ILE A 114 -1.09 -16.03 -23.25
C ILE A 114 -0.25 -16.83 -22.24
N VAL A 115 -0.39 -16.56 -20.94
CA VAL A 115 0.32 -17.31 -19.89
C VAL A 115 -0.07 -18.78 -19.92
N HIS A 116 -1.37 -19.09 -20.00
CA HIS A 116 -1.86 -20.45 -20.07
C HIS A 116 -1.31 -21.18 -21.32
N ASN A 117 -1.44 -20.57 -22.48
CA ASN A 117 -1.04 -21.17 -23.74
C ASN A 117 0.48 -21.41 -23.84
N ARG A 118 1.30 -20.51 -23.22
CA ARG A 118 2.77 -20.58 -23.31
C ARG A 118 3.39 -21.47 -22.26
N PHE A 119 2.88 -21.44 -21.04
CA PHE A 119 3.51 -22.09 -19.88
C PHE A 119 2.65 -23.21 -19.28
N GLY A 120 1.37 -23.34 -19.65
CA GLY A 120 0.41 -24.22 -19.00
C GLY A 120 0.05 -23.78 -17.58
N TYR A 121 0.29 -22.53 -17.22
CA TYR A 121 -0.03 -22.02 -15.89
C TYR A 121 -1.43 -21.44 -15.85
N ASP A 122 -2.10 -21.64 -14.72
CA ASP A 122 -3.45 -21.14 -14.47
C ASP A 122 -3.43 -19.90 -13.61
N ASN A 123 -4.35 -18.97 -13.91
CA ASN A 123 -4.69 -17.88 -13.01
C ASN A 123 -5.58 -18.43 -11.88
N VAL A 124 -4.96 -18.70 -10.73
CA VAL A 124 -5.61 -19.28 -9.53
C VAL A 124 -6.15 -18.23 -8.56
N GLY A 125 -5.95 -16.95 -8.84
CA GLY A 125 -6.48 -15.85 -8.05
C GLY A 125 -6.58 -14.57 -8.87
N PHE A 126 -7.79 -14.01 -8.95
CA PHE A 126 -8.07 -12.77 -9.65
C PHE A 126 -8.79 -11.79 -8.74
N HIS A 127 -8.35 -10.54 -8.75
CA HIS A 127 -9.03 -9.47 -8.04
C HIS A 127 -8.94 -8.18 -8.85
N LEU A 128 -10.09 -7.61 -9.17
CA LEU A 128 -10.26 -6.35 -9.86
C LEU A 128 -10.96 -5.37 -8.94
N SER A 129 -10.20 -4.45 -8.36
CA SER A 129 -10.69 -3.32 -7.59
C SER A 129 -10.56 -2.01 -8.37
N ASP A 130 -11.01 -0.91 -7.77
CA ASP A 130 -10.92 0.42 -8.38
C ASP A 130 -9.48 0.90 -8.57
N SER A 131 -8.54 0.41 -7.76
CA SER A 131 -7.15 0.89 -7.73
C SER A 131 -6.17 -0.03 -8.47
N ILE A 132 -6.40 -1.35 -8.46
CA ILE A 132 -5.44 -2.32 -8.98
C ILE A 132 -6.14 -3.59 -9.45
N VAL A 133 -5.53 -4.25 -10.43
CA VAL A 133 -5.90 -5.59 -10.86
C VAL A 133 -4.75 -6.52 -10.54
N THR A 134 -5.04 -7.63 -9.86
CA THR A 134 -4.04 -8.65 -9.52
C THR A 134 -4.44 -10.01 -10.07
N MET A 135 -3.45 -10.74 -10.55
CA MET A 135 -3.54 -12.11 -11.05
C MET A 135 -2.50 -12.96 -10.33
N ASP A 136 -2.89 -14.11 -9.83
CA ASP A 136 -2.01 -15.08 -9.17
C ASP A 136 -1.85 -16.30 -10.10
N PHE A 137 -0.65 -16.53 -10.58
CA PHE A 137 -0.34 -17.71 -11.39
C PHE A 137 0.36 -18.78 -10.55
N ASN A 138 0.03 -20.06 -10.84
CA ASN A 138 0.58 -21.23 -10.14
C ASN A 138 1.99 -21.64 -10.62
N GLY A 139 2.68 -20.79 -11.38
CA GLY A 139 4.03 -21.02 -11.86
C GLY A 139 4.89 -19.76 -11.85
N VAL A 140 6.20 -19.96 -11.96
CA VAL A 140 7.18 -18.87 -11.98
C VAL A 140 7.32 -18.33 -13.39
N ILE A 141 7.16 -17.02 -13.57
CA ILE A 141 7.34 -16.32 -14.84
C ILE A 141 8.52 -15.34 -14.66
N THR A 142 9.50 -15.38 -15.59
CA THR A 142 10.68 -14.51 -15.51
C THR A 142 10.32 -13.06 -15.88
N ALA A 143 11.17 -12.11 -15.46
CA ALA A 143 11.00 -10.70 -15.85
C ALA A 143 11.00 -10.51 -17.37
N GLU A 144 11.87 -11.24 -18.09
CA GLU A 144 11.95 -11.22 -19.55
C GLU A 144 10.67 -11.75 -20.21
N ASP A 145 10.10 -12.84 -19.67
CA ASP A 145 8.83 -13.37 -20.18
C ASP A 145 7.66 -12.42 -19.89
N ILE A 146 7.65 -11.74 -18.74
CA ILE A 146 6.66 -10.72 -18.43
C ILE A 146 6.68 -9.58 -19.46
N GLU A 147 7.87 -9.10 -19.85
CA GLU A 147 8.00 -8.04 -20.87
C GLU A 147 7.50 -8.52 -22.25
N LYS A 148 7.80 -9.78 -22.61
CA LYS A 148 7.29 -10.39 -23.85
C LYS A 148 5.76 -10.51 -23.84
N ILE A 149 5.17 -10.99 -22.71
CA ILE A 149 3.73 -11.12 -22.57
C ILE A 149 3.07 -9.75 -22.64
N GLU A 150 3.58 -8.74 -21.92
CA GLU A 150 3.07 -7.37 -21.95
C GLU A 150 3.08 -6.82 -23.39
N THR A 151 4.14 -7.05 -24.13
CA THR A 151 4.25 -6.64 -25.54
C THR A 151 3.21 -7.33 -26.41
N GLU A 152 3.02 -8.64 -26.23
CA GLU A 152 2.06 -9.43 -27.02
C GLU A 152 0.61 -9.05 -26.69
N VAL A 153 0.28 -8.78 -25.43
CA VAL A 153 -1.03 -8.23 -25.04
C VAL A 153 -1.30 -6.91 -25.75
N ASN A 154 -0.32 -6.01 -25.76
CA ASN A 154 -0.48 -4.71 -26.43
C ASN A 154 -0.56 -4.88 -27.96
N GLN A 155 0.06 -5.88 -28.55
CA GLN A 155 -0.12 -6.22 -29.95
C GLN A 155 -1.57 -6.68 -30.23
N ALA A 156 -2.13 -7.57 -29.39
CA ALA A 156 -3.54 -7.98 -29.49
C ALA A 156 -4.51 -6.79 -29.37
N ILE A 157 -4.18 -5.78 -28.54
CA ILE A 157 -4.95 -4.54 -28.42
C ILE A 157 -4.90 -3.76 -29.75
N ILE A 158 -3.74 -3.60 -30.37
CA ILE A 158 -3.55 -2.89 -31.63
C ILE A 158 -4.27 -3.59 -32.78
N GLU A 159 -4.33 -4.92 -32.80
CA GLU A 159 -5.03 -5.74 -33.80
C GLU A 159 -6.54 -5.52 -33.78
N ASN A 160 -7.07 -4.98 -32.68
CA ASN A 160 -8.48 -4.61 -32.54
C ASN A 160 -9.44 -5.79 -32.83
N ILE A 161 -9.14 -6.94 -32.24
CA ILE A 161 -9.87 -8.22 -32.41
C ILE A 161 -11.25 -8.13 -31.77
N PRO A 162 -12.32 -8.74 -32.34
CA PRO A 162 -13.62 -8.81 -31.68
C PRO A 162 -13.53 -9.68 -30.42
N VAL A 163 -14.24 -9.25 -29.36
CA VAL A 163 -14.47 -10.05 -28.15
C VAL A 163 -15.86 -10.64 -28.26
N GLU A 164 -15.92 -11.96 -28.37
CA GLU A 164 -17.14 -12.69 -28.64
C GLU A 164 -17.70 -13.31 -27.37
N VAL A 165 -19.01 -13.22 -27.19
CA VAL A 165 -19.72 -13.85 -26.06
C VAL A 165 -20.68 -14.93 -26.64
N SER A 166 -20.61 -16.13 -26.10
CA SER A 166 -21.46 -17.24 -26.49
C SER A 166 -22.00 -18.02 -25.31
N TYR A 167 -23.07 -18.71 -25.51
CA TYR A 167 -23.73 -19.58 -24.55
C TYR A 167 -23.85 -21.00 -25.16
N PRO A 168 -22.73 -21.76 -25.17
CA PRO A 168 -22.76 -23.11 -25.80
C PRO A 168 -23.71 -24.04 -25.09
N THR A 169 -24.26 -24.99 -25.86
CA THR A 169 -25.08 -26.09 -25.36
C THR A 169 -24.25 -27.04 -24.49
N LYS A 170 -24.93 -27.94 -23.77
CA LYS A 170 -24.26 -29.00 -22.98
C LYS A 170 -23.39 -29.93 -23.81
N GLU A 171 -23.73 -30.14 -25.07
CA GLU A 171 -22.98 -30.96 -26.02
C GLU A 171 -21.74 -30.21 -26.53
N GLU A 172 -21.88 -28.93 -26.89
CA GLU A 172 -20.80 -28.10 -27.39
C GLU A 172 -19.73 -27.83 -26.29
N ILE A 173 -20.16 -27.59 -25.05
CA ILE A 173 -19.23 -27.31 -23.94
C ILE A 173 -18.31 -28.50 -23.61
N LYS A 174 -18.74 -29.74 -23.88
CA LYS A 174 -17.95 -30.96 -23.62
C LYS A 174 -16.72 -31.08 -24.54
N VAL A 175 -16.77 -30.47 -25.71
CA VAL A 175 -15.71 -30.54 -26.73
C VAL A 175 -14.97 -29.21 -26.88
N LEU A 176 -15.43 -28.18 -26.21
CA LEU A 176 -14.80 -26.88 -26.21
C LEU A 176 -13.64 -26.85 -25.19
N GLU A 177 -12.43 -26.54 -25.64
CA GLU A 177 -11.32 -26.24 -24.76
C GLU A 177 -11.43 -24.80 -24.28
N TYR A 178 -11.62 -24.61 -22.97
CA TYR A 178 -11.73 -23.30 -22.37
C TYR A 178 -11.14 -23.29 -20.96
N ARG A 179 -10.68 -22.12 -20.51
CA ARG A 179 -10.24 -21.91 -19.14
C ARG A 179 -11.44 -21.66 -18.23
N SER A 180 -11.40 -22.24 -17.04
CA SER A 180 -12.36 -21.92 -15.98
C SER A 180 -11.66 -21.93 -14.62
N LYS A 181 -12.06 -21.04 -13.73
CA LYS A 181 -11.55 -20.97 -12.35
C LYS A 181 -12.36 -21.86 -11.39
N ILE A 182 -13.56 -22.23 -11.78
CA ILE A 182 -14.51 -23.02 -10.98
C ILE A 182 -15.27 -24.00 -11.88
N GLU A 183 -15.80 -25.07 -11.31
CA GLU A 183 -16.83 -25.86 -11.96
C GLU A 183 -18.14 -25.07 -12.00
N ILE A 184 -18.76 -24.97 -13.17
CA ILE A 184 -19.97 -24.19 -13.38
C ILE A 184 -21.15 -25.16 -13.57
N GLU A 185 -22.12 -25.07 -12.67
CA GLU A 185 -23.40 -25.75 -12.82
C GLU A 185 -24.36 -24.90 -13.66
N GLY A 186 -25.01 -25.51 -14.65
CA GLY A 186 -25.99 -24.84 -15.50
C GLY A 186 -25.44 -24.35 -16.83
N GLN A 187 -25.91 -23.20 -17.30
CA GLN A 187 -25.50 -22.63 -18.59
C GLN A 187 -24.18 -21.85 -18.41
N VAL A 188 -23.15 -22.21 -19.18
CA VAL A 188 -21.85 -21.58 -19.17
C VAL A 188 -21.83 -20.42 -20.16
N ARG A 189 -21.41 -19.24 -19.73
CA ARG A 189 -21.13 -18.09 -20.59
C ARG A 189 -19.64 -18.10 -20.94
N ILE A 190 -19.33 -18.18 -22.23
CA ILE A 190 -17.97 -18.19 -22.76
C ILE A 190 -17.64 -16.84 -23.38
N VAL A 191 -16.48 -16.30 -22.99
CA VAL A 191 -15.87 -15.12 -23.62
C VAL A 191 -14.68 -15.61 -24.44
N THR A 192 -14.68 -15.29 -25.74
CA THR A 192 -13.62 -15.67 -26.68
C THR A 192 -12.93 -14.44 -27.23
N ILE A 193 -11.61 -14.42 -27.13
CA ILE A 193 -10.73 -13.47 -27.82
C ILE A 193 -9.92 -14.31 -28.81
N PRO A 194 -10.31 -14.36 -30.10
CA PRO A 194 -9.74 -15.28 -31.08
C PRO A 194 -8.21 -15.20 -31.13
N GLY A 195 -7.56 -16.36 -31.00
CA GLY A 195 -6.10 -16.49 -31.01
C GLY A 195 -5.43 -16.26 -29.64
N TYR A 196 -6.15 -15.76 -28.64
CA TYR A 196 -5.58 -15.43 -27.35
C TYR A 196 -6.24 -16.14 -26.17
N ASP A 197 -7.57 -16.11 -26.04
CA ASP A 197 -8.25 -16.69 -24.89
C ASP A 197 -9.64 -17.22 -25.21
N VAL A 198 -10.01 -18.32 -24.57
CA VAL A 198 -11.37 -18.86 -24.47
C VAL A 198 -11.62 -19.17 -23.00
N CYS A 199 -12.52 -18.45 -22.36
CA CYS A 199 -12.68 -18.54 -20.91
C CYS A 199 -14.15 -18.44 -20.48
N ALA A 200 -14.54 -19.24 -19.49
CA ALA A 200 -15.81 -19.07 -18.81
C ALA A 200 -15.78 -17.82 -17.92
N CYS A 201 -16.62 -16.84 -18.22
CA CYS A 201 -16.65 -15.55 -17.52
C CYS A 201 -18.05 -14.93 -17.53
N CYS A 202 -18.49 -14.41 -16.35
CA CYS A 202 -19.79 -13.75 -16.18
C CYS A 202 -19.74 -12.23 -16.39
N ALA A 203 -18.54 -11.62 -16.35
CA ALA A 203 -18.40 -10.17 -16.33
C ALA A 203 -18.62 -9.50 -17.71
N PRO A 204 -19.01 -8.22 -17.72
CA PRO A 204 -19.00 -7.41 -18.93
C PRO A 204 -17.60 -7.20 -19.50
N HIS A 205 -17.47 -7.25 -20.83
CA HIS A 205 -16.22 -7.04 -21.57
C HIS A 205 -16.37 -5.96 -22.62
N VAL A 206 -15.24 -5.42 -23.08
CA VAL A 206 -15.20 -4.54 -24.26
C VAL A 206 -15.61 -5.33 -25.51
N ARG A 207 -16.15 -4.66 -26.52
CA ARG A 207 -16.56 -5.29 -27.78
C ARG A 207 -15.37 -5.68 -28.66
N ARG A 208 -14.28 -4.96 -28.54
CA ARG A 208 -13.05 -5.18 -29.33
C ARG A 208 -11.83 -4.90 -28.45
N THR A 209 -10.74 -5.62 -28.69
CA THR A 209 -9.50 -5.47 -27.90
C THR A 209 -8.90 -4.05 -27.97
N GLY A 210 -9.09 -3.34 -29.07
CA GLY A 210 -8.66 -1.94 -29.21
C GLY A 210 -9.26 -0.99 -28.17
N GLU A 211 -10.43 -1.30 -27.63
CA GLU A 211 -11.08 -0.49 -26.58
C GLU A 211 -10.41 -0.63 -25.20
N ILE A 212 -9.56 -1.65 -25.02
CA ILE A 212 -8.71 -1.79 -23.84
C ILE A 212 -7.72 -0.62 -23.74
N GLY A 213 -7.28 -0.10 -24.91
CA GLY A 213 -6.35 1.03 -25.04
C GLY A 213 -4.89 0.62 -24.89
N MET A 214 -4.47 0.22 -23.71
CA MET A 214 -3.14 -0.35 -23.42
C MET A 214 -3.18 -1.21 -22.16
N LEU A 215 -2.23 -2.12 -22.01
CA LEU A 215 -1.96 -2.83 -20.76
C LEU A 215 -0.55 -2.51 -20.28
N LYS A 216 -0.39 -2.25 -18.99
CA LYS A 216 0.91 -2.12 -18.33
C LYS A 216 1.00 -3.00 -17.09
N VAL A 217 2.05 -3.79 -17.01
CA VAL A 217 2.44 -4.49 -15.78
C VAL A 217 3.01 -3.46 -14.79
N MET A 218 2.39 -3.37 -13.64
CA MET A 218 2.74 -2.39 -12.60
C MET A 218 3.68 -2.97 -11.55
N ASN A 219 3.50 -4.25 -11.22
CA ASN A 219 4.30 -4.95 -10.23
C ASN A 219 4.28 -6.46 -10.46
N VAL A 220 5.36 -7.12 -10.10
CA VAL A 220 5.51 -8.58 -10.09
C VAL A 220 6.18 -8.98 -8.78
N GLN A 221 5.61 -9.97 -8.10
CA GLN A 221 6.16 -10.48 -6.85
C GLN A 221 5.96 -12.00 -6.74
N SER A 222 6.88 -12.68 -6.08
CA SER A 222 6.73 -14.11 -5.77
C SER A 222 5.54 -14.31 -4.83
N TYR A 223 4.69 -15.28 -5.11
CA TYR A 223 3.50 -15.56 -4.32
C TYR A 223 3.12 -17.03 -4.34
N LYS A 224 3.06 -17.68 -3.17
CA LYS A 224 2.59 -19.07 -2.98
C LYS A 224 3.16 -20.09 -3.98
N GLY A 225 4.46 -20.00 -4.27
CA GLY A 225 5.14 -20.91 -5.22
C GLY A 225 5.02 -20.52 -6.69
N GLY A 226 4.29 -19.46 -7.00
CA GLY A 226 4.17 -18.87 -8.32
C GLY A 226 4.44 -17.37 -8.29
N VAL A 227 3.69 -16.60 -9.10
CA VAL A 227 3.82 -15.13 -9.16
C VAL A 227 2.47 -14.45 -9.01
N ARG A 228 2.47 -13.31 -8.32
CA ARG A 228 1.39 -12.32 -8.35
C ARG A 228 1.80 -11.18 -9.26
N ILE A 229 0.97 -10.90 -10.24
CA ILE A 229 1.17 -9.83 -11.22
C ILE A 229 0.07 -8.81 -11.04
N SER A 230 0.46 -7.53 -10.97
CA SER A 230 -0.45 -6.41 -10.94
C SER A 230 -0.40 -5.68 -12.28
N ILE A 231 -1.58 -5.44 -12.86
CA ILE A 231 -1.71 -4.72 -14.14
C ILE A 231 -2.62 -3.51 -14.01
N LEU A 232 -2.50 -2.59 -14.96
CA LEU A 232 -3.50 -1.56 -15.25
C LEU A 232 -3.70 -1.49 -16.75
N CYS A 233 -4.96 -1.27 -17.16
CA CYS A 233 -5.34 -1.10 -18.56
C CYS A 233 -5.97 0.28 -18.80
N GLY A 234 -5.91 0.74 -20.06
CA GLY A 234 -6.64 1.88 -20.57
C GLY A 234 -6.45 3.17 -19.76
N PHE A 235 -7.56 3.78 -19.40
CA PHE A 235 -7.52 5.06 -18.68
C PHE A 235 -6.90 4.98 -17.28
N ARG A 236 -7.01 3.83 -16.58
CA ARG A 236 -6.32 3.66 -15.30
C ARG A 236 -4.80 3.60 -15.48
N ALA A 237 -4.31 2.95 -16.53
CA ALA A 237 -2.89 2.96 -16.86
C ALA A 237 -2.42 4.38 -17.21
N LEU A 238 -3.18 5.12 -18.05
CA LEU A 238 -2.86 6.50 -18.40
C LEU A 238 -2.79 7.41 -17.16
N GLU A 239 -3.72 7.26 -16.22
CA GLU A 239 -3.73 8.03 -14.98
C GLU A 239 -2.51 7.73 -14.10
N ALA A 240 -2.15 6.44 -13.95
CA ALA A 240 -0.94 6.04 -13.24
C ALA A 240 0.34 6.61 -13.86
N PHE A 241 0.42 6.67 -15.21
CA PHE A 241 1.55 7.30 -15.89
C PHE A 241 1.59 8.82 -15.71
N ARG A 242 0.43 9.51 -15.72
CA ARG A 242 0.35 10.95 -15.41
C ARG A 242 0.88 11.24 -14.00
N GLN A 243 0.46 10.47 -13.00
CA GLN A 243 0.95 10.63 -11.63
C GLN A 243 2.47 10.41 -11.52
N LYS A 244 3.00 9.39 -12.20
CA LYS A 244 4.45 9.14 -12.26
C LYS A 244 5.19 10.29 -12.95
N ALA A 245 4.67 10.79 -14.06
CA ALA A 245 5.25 11.93 -14.79
C ALA A 245 5.27 13.20 -13.93
N ASP A 246 4.19 13.49 -13.20
CA ASP A 246 4.12 14.62 -12.27
C ASP A 246 5.15 14.52 -11.14
N ILE A 247 5.31 13.33 -10.56
CA ILE A 247 6.32 13.08 -9.52
C ILE A 247 7.73 13.32 -10.07
N ILE A 248 8.04 12.76 -11.24
CA ILE A 248 9.34 12.94 -11.90
C ILE A 248 9.58 14.43 -12.19
N THR A 249 8.60 15.14 -12.72
CA THR A 249 8.70 16.59 -13.02
C THR A 249 8.99 17.39 -11.75
N LYS A 250 8.31 17.09 -10.64
CA LYS A 250 8.57 17.75 -9.35
C LYS A 250 9.98 17.47 -8.83
N LEU A 251 10.45 16.23 -8.94
CA LEU A 251 11.80 15.86 -8.54
C LEU A 251 12.86 16.56 -9.41
N MET A 252 12.66 16.60 -10.73
CA MET A 252 13.54 17.33 -11.66
C MET A 252 13.65 18.81 -11.28
N ALA A 253 12.54 19.45 -10.92
CA ALA A 253 12.54 20.85 -10.46
C ALA A 253 13.31 21.01 -9.13
N GLN A 254 13.13 20.13 -8.17
CA GLN A 254 13.85 20.17 -6.88
C GLN A 254 15.36 20.00 -7.04
N PHE A 255 15.80 19.10 -7.93
CA PHE A 255 17.20 18.84 -8.17
C PHE A 255 17.82 19.72 -9.28
N SER A 256 17.01 20.60 -9.94
CA SER A 256 17.44 21.40 -11.08
C SER A 256 18.15 20.56 -12.15
N THR A 257 17.54 19.43 -12.53
CA THR A 257 18.14 18.41 -13.39
C THR A 257 17.15 17.89 -14.44
N ASN A 258 17.64 17.08 -15.38
CA ASN A 258 16.81 16.32 -16.32
C ASN A 258 16.51 14.90 -15.79
N GLN A 259 15.67 14.16 -16.50
CA GLN A 259 15.22 12.84 -16.09
C GLN A 259 16.37 11.82 -16.04
N GLU A 260 17.28 11.87 -16.99
CA GLU A 260 18.41 10.93 -17.13
C GLU A 260 19.37 11.03 -15.93
N ALA A 261 19.63 12.28 -15.46
CA ALA A 261 20.55 12.54 -14.36
C ALA A 261 19.89 12.48 -12.97
N LEU A 262 18.57 12.25 -12.88
CA LEU A 262 17.83 12.31 -11.62
C LEU A 262 18.33 11.26 -10.60
N VAL A 263 18.53 10.02 -11.03
CA VAL A 263 19.01 8.93 -10.16
C VAL A 263 20.42 9.23 -9.63
N GLU A 264 21.30 9.76 -10.48
CA GLU A 264 22.65 10.17 -10.09
C GLU A 264 22.61 11.29 -9.04
N ASN A 265 21.76 12.31 -9.24
CA ASN A 265 21.63 13.43 -8.28
C ASN A 265 21.10 12.95 -6.92
N VAL A 266 20.11 12.05 -6.89
CA VAL A 266 19.61 11.45 -5.64
C VAL A 266 20.71 10.66 -4.93
N THR A 267 21.48 9.88 -5.68
CA THR A 267 22.61 9.10 -5.15
C THR A 267 23.70 10.02 -4.59
N LYS A 268 24.03 11.10 -5.29
CA LYS A 268 24.97 12.13 -4.84
C LYS A 268 24.51 12.79 -3.54
N LEU A 269 23.23 13.18 -3.45
CA LEU A 269 22.65 13.75 -2.24
C LEU A 269 22.78 12.79 -1.05
N LYS A 270 22.45 11.52 -1.24
CA LYS A 270 22.58 10.47 -0.20
C LYS A 270 24.01 10.34 0.29
N ASN A 271 24.99 10.29 -0.62
CA ASN A 271 26.40 10.15 -0.29
C ASN A 271 26.92 11.42 0.42
N THR A 272 26.54 12.61 -0.07
CA THR A 272 26.91 13.89 0.57
C THR A 272 26.35 13.97 1.98
N ASN A 273 25.10 13.58 2.20
CA ASN A 273 24.50 13.56 3.53
C ASN A 273 25.24 12.62 4.48
N GLN A 274 25.64 11.42 3.99
CA GLN A 274 26.43 10.47 4.80
C GLN A 274 27.81 11.05 5.13
N THR A 275 28.48 11.70 4.19
CA THR A 275 29.78 12.36 4.41
C THR A 275 29.65 13.48 5.44
N MET A 276 28.62 14.34 5.32
CA MET A 276 28.38 15.42 6.29
C MET A 276 28.10 14.88 7.70
N LYS A 277 27.35 13.79 7.84
CA LYS A 277 27.13 13.12 9.14
C LYS A 277 28.45 12.65 9.75
N ASN A 278 29.32 12.02 8.96
CA ASN A 278 30.62 11.54 9.42
C ASN A 278 31.53 12.72 9.82
N GLN A 279 31.56 13.81 9.03
CA GLN A 279 32.33 15.02 9.35
C GLN A 279 31.83 15.69 10.64
N LEU A 280 30.49 15.77 10.80
CA LEU A 280 29.92 16.31 12.05
C LEU A 280 30.28 15.45 13.26
N ALA A 281 30.22 14.13 13.14
CA ALA A 281 30.64 13.22 14.22
C ALA A 281 32.12 13.40 14.59
N SER A 282 33.01 13.50 13.58
CA SER A 282 34.44 13.76 13.81
C SER A 282 34.68 15.11 14.46
N ALA A 283 34.01 16.17 13.99
CA ALA A 283 34.14 17.50 14.58
C ALA A 283 33.63 17.53 16.03
N LYS A 284 32.53 16.86 16.33
CA LYS A 284 32.03 16.72 17.72
C LYS A 284 33.01 15.97 18.60
N GLN A 285 33.62 14.89 18.09
CA GLN A 285 34.65 14.16 18.83
C GLN A 285 35.90 15.02 19.12
N GLU A 286 36.41 15.72 18.11
CA GLU A 286 37.55 16.63 18.28
C GLU A 286 37.24 17.73 19.30
N LEU A 287 36.08 18.36 19.24
CA LEU A 287 35.62 19.33 20.22
C LEU A 287 35.62 18.74 21.65
N MET A 288 35.17 17.49 21.80
CA MET A 288 35.18 16.83 23.11
C MET A 288 36.60 16.60 23.63
N GLU A 289 37.54 16.21 22.74
CA GLU A 289 38.95 16.05 23.11
C GLU A 289 39.54 17.37 23.61
N TYR A 290 39.28 18.51 22.95
CA TYR A 290 39.67 19.82 23.43
C TYR A 290 39.06 20.20 24.79
N LYS A 291 37.78 19.92 25.00
CA LYS A 291 37.09 20.18 26.28
C LYS A 291 37.65 19.32 27.40
N VAL A 292 37.94 18.06 27.15
CA VAL A 292 38.59 17.16 28.10
C VAL A 292 40.01 17.68 28.46
N ALA A 293 40.79 18.06 27.45
CA ALA A 293 42.13 18.59 27.66
C ALA A 293 42.16 19.97 28.41
N ALA A 294 41.05 20.71 28.39
CA ALA A 294 40.94 21.97 29.12
C ALA A 294 40.58 21.78 30.61
N ILE A 295 40.25 20.57 31.06
CA ILE A 295 40.01 20.28 32.47
C ILE A 295 41.36 20.29 33.19
N PRO A 296 41.56 21.09 34.29
CA PRO A 296 42.81 21.11 35.03
C PRO A 296 43.22 19.71 35.53
N GLU A 297 44.47 19.35 35.36
CA GLU A 297 45.04 18.06 35.75
C GLU A 297 44.88 17.72 37.24
N ASP A 298 44.84 18.75 38.10
CA ASP A 298 44.63 18.65 39.54
C ASP A 298 43.16 18.56 39.97
N SER A 299 42.21 18.58 39.02
CA SER A 299 40.77 18.40 39.28
C SER A 299 40.49 17.00 39.79
N GLU A 300 39.73 16.84 40.85
CA GLU A 300 39.26 15.56 41.31
C GLU A 300 38.13 15.04 40.39
N ASN A 301 37.17 15.93 40.04
CA ASN A 301 36.00 15.64 39.26
C ASN A 301 36.13 16.21 37.83
N ALA A 302 35.58 15.50 36.84
CA ALA A 302 35.52 15.92 35.44
C ALA A 302 34.06 15.88 34.94
N ILE A 303 33.41 17.01 34.90
CA ILE A 303 31.99 17.15 34.56
C ILE A 303 31.86 18.05 33.33
N LEU A 304 31.18 17.52 32.29
CA LEU A 304 30.95 18.24 31.05
C LEU A 304 29.45 18.32 30.73
N PHE A 305 29.04 19.46 30.18
CA PHE A 305 27.67 19.68 29.69
C PHE A 305 27.70 19.98 28.21
N GLU A 306 26.85 19.26 27.45
CA GLU A 306 26.74 19.36 26.00
C GLU A 306 25.28 19.45 25.57
N SER A 307 25.01 20.16 24.48
CA SER A 307 23.64 20.29 23.97
C SER A 307 23.21 19.11 23.11
N ASP A 308 24.14 18.45 22.43
CA ASP A 308 23.83 17.38 21.45
C ASP A 308 25.06 16.48 21.25
N LEU A 309 25.03 15.30 21.85
CA LEU A 309 25.97 14.21 21.63
C LEU A 309 25.29 12.87 21.62
N ASP A 310 25.76 11.98 20.76
CA ASP A 310 25.27 10.61 20.69
C ASP A 310 25.72 9.77 21.89
N THR A 311 24.87 8.96 22.47
CA THR A 311 25.16 8.11 23.64
C THR A 311 26.47 7.31 23.57
N PRO A 312 26.83 6.69 22.39
CA PRO A 312 28.15 6.02 22.29
C PRO A 312 29.35 6.96 22.47
N VAL A 313 29.26 8.19 21.94
CA VAL A 313 30.32 9.20 22.09
C VAL A 313 30.42 9.60 23.55
N VAL A 314 29.30 9.91 24.21
CA VAL A 314 29.23 10.23 25.63
C VAL A 314 29.89 9.14 26.47
N ARG A 315 29.58 7.88 26.20
CA ARG A 315 30.16 6.74 26.91
C ARG A 315 31.67 6.64 26.75
N ASN A 316 32.16 6.83 25.53
CA ASN A 316 33.60 6.82 25.25
C ASN A 316 34.33 7.96 25.97
N VAL A 317 33.75 9.13 25.97
CA VAL A 317 34.32 10.30 26.72
C VAL A 317 34.37 10.01 28.21
N VAL A 318 33.28 9.51 28.81
CA VAL A 318 33.27 9.17 30.24
C VAL A 318 34.29 8.09 30.58
N ASN A 319 34.44 7.06 29.72
CA ASN A 319 35.47 6.03 29.91
C ASN A 319 36.88 6.66 29.92
N GLY A 320 37.17 7.59 28.97
CA GLY A 320 38.44 8.30 28.93
C GLY A 320 38.69 9.18 30.16
N LEU A 321 37.65 9.89 30.62
CA LEU A 321 37.73 10.69 31.85
C LEU A 321 38.01 9.83 33.10
N VAL A 322 37.33 8.67 33.22
CA VAL A 322 37.54 7.73 34.35
C VAL A 322 38.97 7.18 34.39
N GLU A 323 39.69 7.11 33.26
CA GLU A 323 41.10 6.73 33.26
C GLU A 323 42.03 7.85 33.77
N GLN A 324 41.65 9.13 33.61
CA GLN A 324 42.48 10.29 33.91
C GLN A 324 42.18 10.91 35.28
N PHE A 325 40.93 10.89 35.74
CA PHE A 325 40.46 11.54 36.94
C PHE A 325 40.03 10.53 38.02
N THR A 326 40.17 10.92 39.29
CA THR A 326 39.93 10.03 40.44
C THR A 326 38.52 10.15 41.04
N GLY A 327 37.82 11.27 40.79
CA GLY A 327 36.50 11.57 41.33
C GLY A 327 35.35 11.18 40.40
N ILE A 328 34.34 12.05 40.30
CA ILE A 328 33.17 11.85 39.46
C ILE A 328 33.48 12.31 38.03
N CYS A 329 33.35 11.42 37.08
CA CYS A 329 33.51 11.68 35.67
C CYS A 329 32.12 11.63 34.99
N ALA A 330 31.64 12.76 34.47
CA ALA A 330 30.26 12.84 33.97
C ALA A 330 30.17 13.65 32.68
N VAL A 331 29.29 13.22 31.81
CA VAL A 331 28.80 13.99 30.65
C VAL A 331 27.30 14.07 30.71
N PHE A 332 26.78 15.28 30.73
CA PHE A 332 25.37 15.63 30.66
C PHE A 332 25.04 16.17 29.26
N VAL A 333 24.00 15.63 28.62
CA VAL A 333 23.57 16.05 27.28
C VAL A 333 22.12 16.54 27.33
N GLY A 334 21.91 17.79 26.96
CA GLY A 334 20.60 18.46 27.00
C GLY A 334 20.72 19.97 27.28
N ASN A 335 19.70 20.51 27.91
CA ASN A 335 19.65 21.92 28.35
C ASN A 335 18.73 22.06 29.55
N ASP A 336 18.75 23.25 30.16
CA ASP A 336 18.01 23.56 31.40
C ASP A 336 16.47 23.48 31.20
N GLU A 337 15.97 23.66 29.97
CA GLU A 337 14.54 23.64 29.69
C GLU A 337 13.98 22.22 29.58
N SER A 338 14.72 21.33 28.88
CA SER A 338 14.29 19.94 28.59
C SER A 338 14.90 18.92 29.55
N GLY A 339 15.86 19.35 30.39
CA GLY A 339 16.67 18.48 31.25
C GLY A 339 17.82 17.82 30.50
N TYR A 340 18.52 16.93 31.18
CA TYR A 340 19.74 16.30 30.69
C TYR A 340 19.63 14.78 30.71
N GLN A 341 20.16 14.14 29.68
CA GLN A 341 20.59 12.74 29.73
C GLN A 341 22.02 12.70 30.24
N PHE A 342 22.38 11.70 31.04
CA PHE A 342 23.72 11.61 31.60
C PHE A 342 24.31 10.21 31.53
N ILE A 343 25.64 10.17 31.46
CA ILE A 343 26.47 9.03 31.83
C ILE A 343 27.48 9.52 32.84
N ILE A 344 27.59 8.79 33.95
CA ILE A 344 28.52 9.09 35.04
C ILE A 344 29.32 7.83 35.35
N GLY A 345 30.62 7.96 35.46
CA GLY A 345 31.55 6.91 35.87
C GLY A 345 32.51 7.38 36.97
N SER A 346 33.06 6.43 37.71
CA SER A 346 34.13 6.70 38.69
C SER A 346 34.93 5.42 38.96
N LYS A 347 36.25 5.59 39.23
CA LYS A 347 37.12 4.51 39.75
C LYS A 347 36.97 4.29 41.25
N ASN A 348 36.83 5.37 42.00
CA ASN A 348 36.98 5.39 43.45
C ASN A 348 35.66 5.58 44.21
N LYS A 349 34.60 6.08 43.55
CA LYS A 349 33.27 6.31 44.15
C LYS A 349 32.27 5.28 43.62
N ASP A 350 31.39 4.77 44.46
CA ASP A 350 30.31 3.89 44.02
C ASP A 350 29.23 4.71 43.30
N CYS A 351 29.16 4.56 41.97
CA CYS A 351 28.20 5.28 41.15
C CYS A 351 26.72 5.03 41.50
N ARG A 352 26.40 3.91 42.18
CA ARG A 352 25.04 3.65 42.68
C ARG A 352 24.63 4.64 43.77
N GLN A 353 25.58 5.10 44.59
CA GLN A 353 25.33 6.15 45.60
C GLN A 353 25.09 7.51 44.94
N ILE A 354 25.84 7.81 43.88
CA ILE A 354 25.62 9.02 43.05
C ILE A 354 24.23 8.97 42.42
N ALA A 355 23.82 7.80 41.86
CA ALA A 355 22.48 7.63 41.30
C ALA A 355 21.37 7.79 42.35
N ALA A 356 21.59 7.31 43.58
CA ALA A 356 20.66 7.49 44.70
C ALA A 356 20.48 8.96 45.05
N ALA A 357 21.59 9.70 45.19
CA ALA A 357 21.57 11.13 45.47
C ALA A 357 20.87 11.96 44.37
N LEU A 358 21.19 11.69 43.10
CA LEU A 358 20.52 12.33 41.95
C LEU A 358 19.00 12.02 41.93
N ARG A 359 18.60 10.82 42.28
CA ARG A 359 17.18 10.42 42.36
C ARG A 359 16.47 11.12 43.51
N GLU A 360 17.08 11.14 44.69
CA GLU A 360 16.50 11.73 45.89
C GLU A 360 16.36 13.25 45.79
N LYS A 361 17.43 13.93 45.35
CA LYS A 361 17.47 15.40 45.36
C LYS A 361 16.95 16.05 44.07
N LEU A 362 17.14 15.42 42.94
CA LEU A 362 16.76 15.97 41.62
C LEU A 362 15.77 15.12 40.82
N SER A 363 15.17 14.11 41.46
CA SER A 363 14.18 13.23 40.86
C SER A 363 14.68 12.55 39.56
N ALA A 364 15.98 12.30 39.46
CA ALA A 364 16.57 11.67 38.28
C ALA A 364 16.06 10.23 38.08
N ARG A 365 16.01 9.79 36.81
CA ARG A 365 15.67 8.44 36.44
C ARG A 365 16.86 7.75 35.79
N GLY A 366 17.14 6.54 36.17
CA GLY A 366 18.25 5.77 35.63
C GLY A 366 18.89 4.86 36.66
N GLY A 367 20.04 4.29 36.32
CA GLY A 367 20.80 3.38 37.16
C GLY A 367 21.96 2.76 36.41
N GLY A 368 22.58 1.74 36.99
CA GLY A 368 23.71 1.04 36.43
C GLY A 368 24.48 0.24 37.47
N SER A 369 25.80 0.14 37.29
CA SER A 369 26.70 -0.57 38.20
C SER A 369 27.37 0.39 39.19
N ASP A 370 28.19 -0.15 40.07
CA ASP A 370 29.08 0.59 40.95
C ASP A 370 30.10 1.46 40.18
N LYS A 371 30.47 1.09 38.95
CA LYS A 371 31.45 1.76 38.11
C LYS A 371 30.87 2.79 37.17
N MET A 372 29.64 2.60 36.71
CA MET A 372 29.00 3.47 35.72
C MET A 372 27.50 3.45 35.83
N ILE A 373 26.87 4.61 35.73
CA ILE A 373 25.43 4.81 35.69
C ILE A 373 25.05 5.68 34.50
N GLN A 374 23.82 5.53 34.04
CA GLN A 374 23.22 6.36 33.00
C GLN A 374 21.76 6.66 33.34
N GLY A 375 21.26 7.79 32.83
CA GLY A 375 19.91 8.18 33.13
C GLY A 375 19.53 9.54 32.54
N SER A 376 18.46 10.12 33.12
CA SER A 376 17.97 11.44 32.79
C SER A 376 17.62 12.21 34.07
N VAL A 377 17.79 13.53 34.04
CA VAL A 377 17.45 14.43 35.13
C VAL A 377 16.81 15.70 34.58
N ALA A 378 15.69 16.11 35.18
CA ALA A 378 14.98 17.35 34.85
C ALA A 378 15.37 18.45 35.87
N ALA A 379 16.61 18.94 35.77
CA ALA A 379 17.19 19.97 36.64
C ALA A 379 18.10 20.87 35.80
N SER A 380 18.41 22.08 36.31
CA SER A 380 19.36 22.96 35.67
C SER A 380 20.80 22.50 35.87
N GLN A 381 21.70 22.93 34.99
CA GLN A 381 23.13 22.68 35.10
C GLN A 381 23.65 23.05 36.50
N LEU A 382 23.29 24.23 37.01
CA LEU A 382 23.69 24.70 38.32
C LEU A 382 23.29 23.74 39.45
N GLN A 383 22.05 23.28 39.46
CA GLN A 383 21.57 22.34 40.47
C GLN A 383 22.32 21.00 40.45
N ILE A 384 22.67 20.54 39.24
CA ILE A 384 23.45 19.32 39.07
C ILE A 384 24.87 19.50 39.58
N GLU A 385 25.53 20.58 39.20
CA GLU A 385 26.89 20.92 39.65
C GLU A 385 26.98 21.08 41.19
N GLU A 386 26.04 21.82 41.79
CA GLU A 386 25.93 21.97 43.25
C GLU A 386 25.79 20.62 43.95
N LEU A 387 24.95 19.76 43.46
CA LEU A 387 24.76 18.43 44.05
C LEU A 387 26.04 17.58 43.94
N LEU A 388 26.63 17.51 42.73
CA LEU A 388 27.83 16.68 42.52
C LEU A 388 29.06 17.18 43.29
N ALA A 389 29.13 18.47 43.57
CA ALA A 389 30.16 19.03 44.42
C ALA A 389 30.08 18.61 45.91
N THR A 390 28.93 18.11 46.36
CA THR A 390 28.74 17.59 47.74
C THR A 390 29.03 16.10 47.88
N LEU A 391 29.25 15.40 46.80
CA LEU A 391 29.46 13.95 46.73
C LEU A 391 30.94 13.60 46.55
#